data_f1ee69f3b34abe0cd4fb43f67ae9d11e
#
_entry.id   f1ee69f3b34abe0cd4fb43f67ae9d11e
#
_cell.length_a   1.000
_cell.length_b   1.000
_cell.length_c   1.000
_cell.angle_alpha   90.00
_cell.angle_beta   90.00
_cell.angle_gamma   90.00
#
_symmetry.space_group_name_H-M   'P 1'
#
loop_
_entity.id
_entity.type
_entity.pdbx_description
1 polymer ?
#
loop_
_entity_poly.entity_id
_entity_poly.type
_entity_poly.pdbx_seq_one_letter_code
_entity_poly.pdbx_strand_id
1 'polypeptide(L)'
;MTDTVYDALRSYIEATSEIPEALAAARRDAEEFGLTVPDEVTGQLLATLVANSANPKSTGAVAITPAAGVVGLYLLRGLGKQGTLTCIDPEAEHQSQARSAFRAAGYAPSRVRFLPSRPLDVMGRLASGSYQLVYAEVSPIELTAAINTAWPLLTSGGTLVLADSLLEGTLSDQSRKDRATAAAREADELARTLDNALVTRLPLGAGLTLITRL
;
A
#
# COMPACT_ATOMS: atom_id res chain seq x y z
N MET A 1 17.57 -6.28 -24.90
CA MET A 1 16.24 -6.56 -24.35
C MET A 1 15.26 -5.72 -25.13
N THR A 2 14.25 -6.32 -25.69
CA THR A 2 13.19 -5.59 -26.42
C THR A 2 12.28 -4.98 -25.36
N ASP A 3 12.28 -3.66 -25.23
CA ASP A 3 11.32 -2.98 -24.38
C ASP A 3 9.91 -3.38 -24.81
N THR A 4 9.12 -3.86 -23.87
CA THR A 4 7.72 -4.16 -24.15
C THR A 4 6.93 -2.86 -24.30
N VAL A 5 5.76 -2.90 -24.94
CA VAL A 5 4.86 -1.74 -24.98
C VAL A 5 4.53 -1.25 -23.58
N TYR A 6 4.46 -2.16 -22.61
CA TYR A 6 4.23 -1.85 -21.21
C TYR A 6 5.38 -1.02 -20.61
N ASP A 7 6.63 -1.39 -20.87
CA ASP A 7 7.81 -0.67 -20.38
C ASP A 7 7.87 0.74 -20.99
N ALA A 8 7.54 0.87 -22.28
CA ALA A 8 7.50 2.16 -22.97
C ALA A 8 6.42 3.08 -22.36
N LEU A 9 5.21 2.55 -22.08
CA LEU A 9 4.14 3.31 -21.42
C LEU A 9 4.54 3.73 -20.00
N ARG A 10 5.14 2.85 -19.24
CA ARG A 10 5.62 3.14 -17.89
C ARG A 10 6.66 4.26 -17.91
N SER A 11 7.66 4.14 -18.77
CA SER A 11 8.71 5.15 -18.92
C SER A 11 8.15 6.52 -19.35
N TYR A 12 7.14 6.54 -20.23
CA TYR A 12 6.47 7.78 -20.61
C TYR A 12 5.74 8.42 -19.43
N ILE A 13 5.00 7.63 -18.64
CA ILE A 13 4.29 8.14 -17.46
C ILE A 13 5.28 8.69 -16.43
N GLU A 14 6.35 7.95 -16.14
CA GLU A 14 7.39 8.40 -15.21
C GLU A 14 8.06 9.70 -15.66
N ALA A 15 8.39 9.82 -16.96
CA ALA A 15 9.03 10.99 -17.52
C ALA A 15 8.14 12.24 -17.60
N THR A 16 6.81 12.05 -17.64
CA THR A 16 5.83 13.14 -17.75
C THR A 16 5.14 13.48 -16.43
N SER A 17 5.40 12.73 -15.37
CA SER A 17 4.81 12.97 -14.05
C SER A 17 5.54 14.10 -13.32
N GLU A 18 4.79 15.04 -12.75
CA GLU A 18 5.33 16.04 -11.84
C GLU A 18 5.52 15.43 -10.45
N ILE A 19 6.77 15.20 -10.06
CA ILE A 19 7.14 14.67 -8.75
C ILE A 19 7.46 15.84 -7.81
N PRO A 20 6.66 16.09 -6.75
CA PRO A 20 6.98 17.13 -5.76
C PRO A 20 8.33 16.86 -5.08
N GLU A 21 9.07 17.93 -4.75
CA GLU A 21 10.42 17.81 -4.16
C GLU A 21 10.44 16.95 -2.88
N ALA A 22 9.44 17.08 -2.01
CA ALA A 22 9.35 16.25 -0.80
C ALA A 22 9.20 14.74 -1.11
N LEU A 23 8.50 14.40 -2.20
CA LEU A 23 8.37 13.01 -2.65
C LEU A 23 9.69 12.52 -3.28
N ALA A 24 10.35 13.37 -4.08
CA ALA A 24 11.63 13.03 -4.66
C ALA A 24 12.69 12.80 -3.56
N ALA A 25 12.70 13.65 -2.52
CA ALA A 25 13.56 13.47 -1.35
C ALA A 25 13.26 12.16 -0.62
N ALA A 26 11.98 11.88 -0.34
CA ALA A 26 11.58 10.64 0.33
C ALA A 26 11.97 9.37 -0.45
N ARG A 27 11.96 9.42 -1.79
CA ARG A 27 12.44 8.32 -2.64
C ARG A 27 13.95 8.12 -2.51
N ARG A 28 14.75 9.22 -2.52
CA ARG A 28 16.21 9.14 -2.31
C ARG A 28 16.54 8.56 -0.93
N ASP A 29 15.86 9.04 0.11
CA ASP A 29 16.04 8.52 1.47
C ASP A 29 15.72 7.01 1.53
N ALA A 30 14.62 6.57 0.93
CA ALA A 30 14.25 5.15 0.88
C ALA A 30 15.31 4.31 0.13
N GLU A 31 15.87 4.82 -0.99
CA GLU A 31 16.93 4.15 -1.74
C GLU A 31 18.22 4.01 -0.90
N GLU A 32 18.61 5.05 -0.15
CA GLU A 32 19.76 5.00 0.77
C GLU A 32 19.62 3.91 1.84
N PHE A 33 18.39 3.62 2.26
CA PHE A 33 18.07 2.55 3.21
C PHE A 33 17.77 1.19 2.57
N GLY A 34 17.88 1.09 1.24
CA GLY A 34 17.60 -0.14 0.50
C GLY A 34 16.14 -0.57 0.55
N LEU A 35 15.22 0.38 0.76
CA LEU A 35 13.79 0.09 0.82
C LEU A 35 13.19 0.06 -0.59
N THR A 36 12.35 -0.92 -0.83
CA THR A 36 11.52 -0.96 -2.04
C THR A 36 10.43 0.11 -1.95
N VAL A 37 10.23 0.86 -3.03
CA VAL A 37 9.18 1.88 -3.12
C VAL A 37 8.28 1.61 -4.32
N PRO A 38 6.99 1.95 -4.25
CA PRO A 38 6.12 1.87 -5.42
C PRO A 38 6.58 2.83 -6.51
N ASP A 39 6.45 2.40 -7.76
CA ASP A 39 6.68 3.29 -8.90
C ASP A 39 5.63 4.42 -8.97
N GLU A 40 5.83 5.35 -9.90
CA GLU A 40 4.94 6.51 -10.04
C GLU A 40 3.52 6.09 -10.40
N VAL A 41 3.36 5.08 -11.25
CA VAL A 41 2.04 4.55 -11.65
C VAL A 41 1.28 4.01 -10.45
N THR A 42 1.94 3.19 -9.65
CA THR A 42 1.37 2.63 -8.41
C THR A 42 1.03 3.74 -7.41
N GLY A 43 1.93 4.72 -7.24
CA GLY A 43 1.69 5.84 -6.34
C GLY A 43 0.48 6.69 -6.74
N GLN A 44 0.34 7.01 -8.02
CA GLN A 44 -0.83 7.74 -8.56
C GLN A 44 -2.13 6.94 -8.36
N LEU A 45 -2.08 5.63 -8.58
CA LEU A 45 -3.21 4.73 -8.31
C LEU A 45 -3.63 4.80 -6.84
N LEU A 46 -2.68 4.72 -5.90
CA LEU A 46 -2.97 4.81 -4.46
C LEU A 46 -3.67 6.13 -4.11
N ALA A 47 -3.17 7.26 -4.61
CA ALA A 47 -3.79 8.56 -4.39
C ALA A 47 -5.23 8.62 -4.95
N THR A 48 -5.44 8.08 -6.15
CA THR A 48 -6.75 8.03 -6.81
C THR A 48 -7.74 7.14 -6.04
N LEU A 49 -7.33 5.96 -5.60
CA LEU A 49 -8.17 5.04 -4.82
C LEU A 49 -8.65 5.69 -3.52
N VAL A 50 -7.75 6.36 -2.80
CA VAL A 50 -8.12 7.08 -1.57
C VAL A 50 -9.09 8.21 -1.88
N ALA A 51 -8.86 9.01 -2.91
CA ALA A 51 -9.72 10.13 -3.28
C ALA A 51 -11.14 9.66 -3.66
N ASN A 52 -11.24 8.54 -4.41
CA ASN A 52 -12.52 7.99 -4.85
C ASN A 52 -13.31 7.28 -3.73
N SER A 53 -12.61 6.76 -2.72
CA SER A 53 -13.25 6.08 -1.58
C SER A 53 -13.78 7.04 -0.51
N ALA A 54 -13.81 8.35 -0.80
CA ALA A 54 -14.23 9.37 0.16
C ALA A 54 -15.64 9.11 0.68
N ASN A 55 -15.73 8.62 1.91
CA ASN A 55 -16.96 8.43 2.65
C ASN A 55 -16.95 9.40 3.84
N PRO A 56 -18.01 10.19 4.08
CA PRO A 56 -18.06 11.12 5.23
C PRO A 56 -17.83 10.46 6.59
N LYS A 57 -18.06 9.15 6.69
CA LYS A 57 -17.84 8.36 7.91
C LYS A 57 -16.44 7.78 8.02
N SER A 58 -15.63 7.86 6.95
CA SER A 58 -14.31 7.25 6.87
C SER A 58 -13.33 8.27 6.31
N THR A 59 -12.43 8.73 7.13
CA THR A 59 -11.46 9.77 6.79
C THR A 59 -10.02 9.29 6.96
N GLY A 60 -9.79 7.97 7.00
CA GLY A 60 -8.48 7.42 7.30
C GLY A 60 -7.95 6.46 6.26
N ALA A 61 -6.62 6.41 6.15
CA ALA A 61 -5.88 5.37 5.46
C ALA A 61 -4.83 4.76 6.39
N VAL A 62 -4.42 3.52 6.09
CA VAL A 62 -3.35 2.81 6.80
C VAL A 62 -2.25 2.47 5.80
N ALA A 63 -0.99 2.75 6.16
CA ALA A 63 0.19 2.32 5.42
C ALA A 63 1.00 1.34 6.28
N ILE A 64 1.11 0.11 5.82
CA ILE A 64 1.90 -0.95 6.41
C ILE A 64 3.06 -1.20 5.47
N THR A 65 4.18 -0.53 5.70
CA THR A 65 5.36 -0.59 4.84
C THR A 65 6.55 0.11 5.52
N PRO A 66 7.79 -0.35 5.31
CA PRO A 66 8.98 0.37 5.73
C PRO A 66 9.14 1.70 4.96
N ALA A 67 8.66 1.78 3.71
CA ALA A 67 8.71 2.96 2.87
C ALA A 67 7.53 3.94 3.10
N ALA A 68 7.08 4.08 4.36
CA ALA A 68 5.92 4.89 4.72
C ALA A 68 6.04 6.37 4.29
N GLY A 69 7.28 6.90 4.19
CA GLY A 69 7.53 8.25 3.69
C GLY A 69 7.02 8.45 2.26
N VAL A 70 7.28 7.49 1.38
CA VAL A 70 6.87 7.53 -0.02
C VAL A 70 5.39 7.18 -0.17
N VAL A 71 4.98 6.01 0.32
CA VAL A 71 3.58 5.54 0.23
C VAL A 71 2.63 6.53 0.89
N GLY A 72 3.01 7.03 2.07
CA GLY A 72 2.20 7.97 2.83
C GLY A 72 1.99 9.32 2.14
N LEU A 73 2.97 9.82 1.38
CA LEU A 73 2.80 11.06 0.60
C LEU A 73 1.72 10.90 -0.49
N TYR A 74 1.67 9.77 -1.18
CA TYR A 74 0.61 9.49 -2.15
C TYR A 74 -0.76 9.36 -1.46
N LEU A 75 -0.84 8.64 -0.34
CA LEU A 75 -2.08 8.50 0.41
C LEU A 75 -2.57 9.85 0.95
N LEU A 76 -1.69 10.67 1.53
CA LEU A 76 -2.03 12.00 2.04
C LEU A 76 -2.49 12.96 0.93
N ARG A 77 -1.96 12.81 -0.29
CA ARG A 77 -2.41 13.57 -1.47
C ARG A 77 -3.87 13.25 -1.83
N GLY A 78 -4.28 11.98 -1.73
CA GLY A 78 -5.66 11.55 -1.99
C GLY A 78 -6.62 11.80 -0.82
N LEU A 79 -6.12 11.83 0.41
CA LEU A 79 -6.92 12.11 1.59
C LEU A 79 -7.34 13.59 1.62
N GLY A 80 -8.62 13.86 1.85
CA GLY A 80 -9.12 15.20 2.07
C GLY A 80 -8.43 15.91 3.25
N LYS A 81 -8.67 17.22 3.43
CA LYS A 81 -7.98 18.05 4.44
C LYS A 81 -8.07 17.51 5.87
N GLN A 82 -9.13 16.81 6.22
CA GLN A 82 -9.35 16.21 7.55
C GLN A 82 -8.93 14.73 7.63
N GLY A 83 -8.54 14.14 6.51
CA GLY A 83 -8.16 12.74 6.47
C GLY A 83 -6.85 12.47 7.24
N THR A 84 -6.77 11.33 7.90
CA THR A 84 -5.63 10.91 8.71
C THR A 84 -4.97 9.66 8.14
N LEU A 85 -3.65 9.59 8.27
CA LEU A 85 -2.85 8.44 7.89
C LEU A 85 -2.32 7.75 9.14
N THR A 86 -2.47 6.43 9.22
CA THR A 86 -1.80 5.60 10.23
C THR A 86 -0.67 4.83 9.56
N CYS A 87 0.57 5.05 9.97
CA CYS A 87 1.75 4.33 9.51
C CYS A 87 2.12 3.25 10.53
N ILE A 88 2.28 2.02 10.07
CA ILE A 88 2.64 0.86 10.91
C ILE A 88 3.92 0.25 10.38
N ASP A 89 4.98 0.33 11.18
CA ASP A 89 6.28 -0.28 10.92
C ASP A 89 7.00 -0.44 12.26
N PRO A 90 7.67 -1.56 12.55
CA PRO A 90 8.40 -1.75 13.80
C PRO A 90 9.65 -0.88 13.92
N GLU A 91 10.23 -0.44 12.80
CA GLU A 91 11.51 0.27 12.79
C GLU A 91 11.33 1.78 13.03
N ALA A 92 11.90 2.28 14.12
CA ALA A 92 11.80 3.69 14.50
C ALA A 92 12.46 4.63 13.48
N GLU A 93 13.51 4.18 12.81
CA GLU A 93 14.24 4.93 11.80
C GLU A 93 13.35 5.23 10.58
N HIS A 94 12.65 4.22 10.04
CA HIS A 94 11.71 4.40 8.93
C HIS A 94 10.60 5.40 9.29
N GLN A 95 10.11 5.35 10.52
CA GLN A 95 9.10 6.30 11.00
C GLN A 95 9.65 7.72 11.13
N SER A 96 10.92 7.87 11.53
CA SER A 96 11.60 9.18 11.62
C SER A 96 11.70 9.82 10.24
N GLN A 97 12.11 9.05 9.24
CA GLN A 97 12.18 9.50 7.85
C GLN A 97 10.81 9.89 7.30
N ALA A 98 9.80 9.05 7.52
CA ALA A 98 8.44 9.37 7.10
C ALA A 98 7.91 10.67 7.74
N ARG A 99 8.21 10.92 9.03
CA ARG A 99 7.86 12.19 9.69
C ARG A 99 8.53 13.39 9.02
N SER A 100 9.79 13.24 8.64
CA SER A 100 10.55 14.30 7.98
C SER A 100 9.99 14.60 6.59
N ALA A 101 9.68 13.55 5.82
CA ALA A 101 9.06 13.66 4.49
C ALA A 101 7.69 14.37 4.55
N PHE A 102 6.81 13.99 5.50
CA PHE A 102 5.50 14.61 5.64
C PHE A 102 5.58 16.06 6.07
N ARG A 103 6.53 16.40 6.95
CA ARG A 103 6.78 17.81 7.36
C ARG A 103 7.27 18.63 6.18
N ALA A 104 8.23 18.10 5.40
CA ALA A 104 8.74 18.77 4.21
C ALA A 104 7.64 19.02 3.16
N ALA A 105 6.67 18.11 3.06
CA ALA A 105 5.49 18.25 2.21
C ALA A 105 4.39 19.16 2.79
N GLY A 106 4.60 19.75 3.98
CA GLY A 106 3.67 20.69 4.60
C GLY A 106 2.48 20.04 5.34
N TYR A 107 2.52 18.74 5.59
CA TYR A 107 1.45 18.07 6.34
C TYR A 107 1.59 18.30 7.84
N ALA A 108 0.49 18.67 8.50
CA ALA A 108 0.45 18.86 9.94
C ALA A 108 0.68 17.51 10.67
N PRO A 109 1.44 17.50 11.79
CA PRO A 109 1.67 16.28 12.57
C PRO A 109 0.39 15.57 13.04
N SER A 110 -0.69 16.32 13.27
CA SER A 110 -2.00 15.77 13.64
C SER A 110 -2.67 14.93 12.56
N ARG A 111 -2.20 15.03 11.31
CA ARG A 111 -2.69 14.24 10.18
C ARG A 111 -2.11 12.82 10.15
N VAL A 112 -1.07 12.54 10.92
CA VAL A 112 -0.36 11.27 10.84
C VAL A 112 -0.17 10.65 12.21
N ARG A 113 -0.56 9.40 12.34
CA ARG A 113 -0.31 8.56 13.52
C ARG A 113 0.74 7.50 13.16
N PHE A 114 1.72 7.31 14.03
CA PHE A 114 2.73 6.27 13.89
C PHE A 114 2.57 5.21 14.97
N LEU A 115 2.60 3.95 14.57
CA LEU A 115 2.56 2.78 15.44
C LEU A 115 3.85 1.97 15.24
N PRO A 116 4.83 2.08 16.17
CA PRO A 116 6.10 1.35 16.11
C PRO A 116 5.91 -0.10 16.58
N SER A 117 5.30 -0.92 15.73
CA SER A 117 4.95 -2.31 16.07
C SER A 117 4.84 -3.15 14.81
N ARG A 118 4.92 -4.46 14.98
CA ARG A 118 4.59 -5.40 13.90
C ARG A 118 3.12 -5.24 13.50
N PRO A 119 2.79 -5.27 12.20
CA PRO A 119 1.43 -5.01 11.73
C PRO A 119 0.37 -5.88 12.41
N LEU A 120 0.57 -7.19 12.44
CA LEU A 120 -0.42 -8.14 12.97
C LEU A 120 -0.66 -7.98 14.49
N ASP A 121 0.28 -7.37 15.24
CA ASP A 121 0.12 -7.14 16.68
C ASP A 121 -0.81 -5.96 17.00
N VAL A 122 -0.98 -5.03 16.05
CA VAL A 122 -1.69 -3.77 16.30
C VAL A 122 -2.90 -3.53 15.41
N MET A 123 -2.95 -4.12 14.21
CA MET A 123 -4.06 -3.90 13.27
C MET A 123 -5.43 -4.26 13.88
N GLY A 124 -5.53 -5.36 14.63
CA GLY A 124 -6.76 -5.78 15.29
C GLY A 124 -7.29 -4.81 16.36
N ARG A 125 -6.51 -3.78 16.71
CA ARG A 125 -6.92 -2.71 17.66
C ARG A 125 -7.39 -1.43 16.95
N LEU A 126 -7.30 -1.39 15.63
CA LEU A 126 -7.78 -0.27 14.83
C LEU A 126 -9.30 -0.32 14.73
N ALA A 127 -9.90 0.84 14.50
CA ALA A 127 -11.36 0.96 14.42
C ALA A 127 -11.91 0.26 13.17
N SER A 128 -12.84 -0.67 13.35
CA SER A 128 -13.53 -1.35 12.26
C SER A 128 -14.37 -0.38 11.43
N GLY A 129 -14.46 -0.63 10.12
CA GLY A 129 -15.28 0.14 9.18
C GLY A 129 -14.88 1.61 9.04
N SER A 130 -13.61 1.95 9.36
CA SER A 130 -13.18 3.35 9.50
C SER A 130 -12.15 3.80 8.46
N TYR A 131 -11.66 2.90 7.60
CA TYR A 131 -10.58 3.21 6.68
C TYR A 131 -11.02 3.08 5.22
N GLN A 132 -10.64 4.09 4.44
CA GLN A 132 -10.88 4.15 2.99
C GLN A 132 -9.91 3.25 2.24
N LEU A 133 -8.68 3.13 2.76
CA LEU A 133 -7.63 2.34 2.16
C LEU A 133 -6.69 1.79 3.23
N VAL A 134 -6.33 0.53 3.06
CA VAL A 134 -5.21 -0.11 3.76
C VAL A 134 -4.21 -0.56 2.70
N TYR A 135 -3.01 0.00 2.70
CA TYR A 135 -1.88 -0.47 1.91
C TYR A 135 -1.04 -1.40 2.79
N ALA A 136 -0.77 -2.60 2.31
CA ALA A 136 0.00 -3.58 3.05
C ALA A 136 1.10 -4.19 2.17
N GLU A 137 2.33 -3.91 2.56
CA GLU A 137 3.56 -4.58 2.11
C GLU A 137 4.01 -5.48 3.27
N VAL A 138 3.73 -6.76 3.14
CA VAL A 138 4.03 -7.77 4.16
C VAL A 138 4.69 -8.99 3.52
N SER A 139 5.36 -9.80 4.34
CA SER A 139 5.91 -11.07 3.87
C SER A 139 4.81 -11.94 3.24
N PRO A 140 5.09 -12.69 2.14
CA PRO A 140 4.12 -13.59 1.52
C PRO A 140 3.44 -14.55 2.50
N ILE A 141 4.17 -15.00 3.53
CA ILE A 141 3.62 -15.90 4.55
C ILE A 141 2.63 -15.21 5.52
N GLU A 142 2.56 -13.89 5.52
CA GLU A 142 1.64 -13.09 6.35
C GLU A 142 0.43 -12.56 5.57
N LEU A 143 0.38 -12.74 4.24
CA LEU A 143 -0.68 -12.18 3.39
C LEU A 143 -2.08 -12.60 3.82
N THR A 144 -2.30 -13.90 4.08
CA THR A 144 -3.60 -14.42 4.56
C THR A 144 -4.02 -13.77 5.88
N ALA A 145 -3.10 -13.64 6.83
CA ALA A 145 -3.36 -12.99 8.11
C ALA A 145 -3.62 -11.48 7.94
N ALA A 146 -2.87 -10.82 7.04
CA ALA A 146 -3.06 -9.42 6.71
C ALA A 146 -4.45 -9.16 6.09
N ILE A 147 -4.91 -10.00 5.15
CA ILE A 147 -6.25 -9.92 4.59
C ILE A 147 -7.30 -10.02 5.69
N ASN A 148 -7.26 -11.09 6.50
CA ASN A 148 -8.23 -11.33 7.56
C ASN A 148 -8.28 -10.19 8.60
N THR A 149 -7.14 -9.56 8.89
CA THR A 149 -7.06 -8.49 9.90
C THR A 149 -7.42 -7.13 9.30
N ALA A 150 -7.08 -6.85 8.04
CA ALA A 150 -7.36 -5.58 7.38
C ALA A 150 -8.81 -5.49 6.90
N TRP A 151 -9.43 -6.58 6.47
CA TRP A 151 -10.78 -6.63 5.92
C TRP A 151 -11.84 -5.96 6.81
N PRO A 152 -11.91 -6.24 8.13
CA PRO A 152 -12.85 -5.58 9.02
C PRO A 152 -12.62 -4.07 9.18
N LEU A 153 -11.43 -3.57 8.90
CA LEU A 153 -11.08 -2.17 9.05
C LEU A 153 -11.69 -1.29 7.95
N LEU A 154 -11.95 -1.89 6.78
CA LEU A 154 -12.43 -1.15 5.61
C LEU A 154 -13.89 -0.73 5.77
N THR A 155 -14.16 0.50 5.37
CA THR A 155 -15.52 0.98 5.12
C THR A 155 -16.09 0.35 3.83
N SER A 156 -17.39 0.45 3.58
CA SER A 156 -17.96 0.15 2.26
C SER A 156 -17.32 1.07 1.20
N GLY A 157 -16.89 0.53 0.08
CA GLY A 157 -16.09 1.19 -0.94
C GLY A 157 -14.59 1.33 -0.59
N GLY A 158 -14.18 0.93 0.61
CA GLY A 158 -12.78 0.93 1.03
C GLY A 158 -12.00 -0.22 0.39
N THR A 159 -10.70 -0.01 0.15
CA THR A 159 -9.84 -0.95 -0.57
C THR A 159 -8.63 -1.38 0.26
N LEU A 160 -8.40 -2.68 0.37
CA LEU A 160 -7.11 -3.26 0.76
C LEU A 160 -6.24 -3.41 -0.49
N VAL A 161 -5.04 -2.88 -0.43
CA VAL A 161 -4.01 -2.98 -1.46
C VAL A 161 -2.87 -3.84 -0.92
N LEU A 162 -2.67 -5.00 -1.51
CA LEU A 162 -1.55 -5.89 -1.19
C LEU A 162 -0.45 -5.69 -2.21
N ALA A 163 0.68 -5.15 -1.76
CA ALA A 163 1.86 -4.96 -2.59
C ALA A 163 2.57 -6.29 -2.81
N ASP A 164 3.11 -6.46 -4.01
CA ASP A 164 3.96 -7.60 -4.42
C ASP A 164 3.36 -8.99 -4.15
N SER A 165 2.03 -9.05 -3.99
CA SER A 165 1.29 -10.24 -3.58
C SER A 165 1.25 -11.36 -4.62
N LEU A 166 1.59 -11.06 -5.89
CA LEU A 166 1.57 -12.03 -6.99
C LEU A 166 2.96 -12.59 -7.33
N LEU A 167 4.00 -12.18 -6.60
CA LEU A 167 5.38 -12.69 -6.70
C LEU A 167 5.86 -12.80 -8.16
N GLU A 168 5.75 -11.70 -8.93
CA GLU A 168 6.14 -11.65 -10.35
C GLU A 168 5.46 -12.71 -11.23
N GLY A 169 4.23 -13.14 -10.86
CA GLY A 169 3.48 -14.16 -11.59
C GLY A 169 3.89 -15.60 -11.30
N THR A 170 4.84 -15.84 -10.39
CA THR A 170 5.31 -17.19 -10.04
C THR A 170 4.24 -18.08 -9.41
N LEU A 171 3.11 -17.50 -8.99
CA LEU A 171 1.94 -18.23 -8.48
C LEU A 171 1.40 -19.24 -9.50
N SER A 172 1.55 -18.98 -10.80
CA SER A 172 1.08 -19.85 -11.87
C SER A 172 1.92 -21.12 -12.05
N ASP A 173 3.18 -21.10 -11.62
CA ASP A 173 4.09 -22.24 -11.74
C ASP A 173 3.81 -23.30 -10.67
N GLN A 174 3.07 -24.34 -11.05
CA GLN A 174 2.69 -25.43 -10.15
C GLN A 174 3.87 -26.27 -9.62
N SER A 175 5.06 -26.15 -10.22
CA SER A 175 6.27 -26.82 -9.74
C SER A 175 6.86 -26.15 -8.49
N ARG A 176 6.59 -24.85 -8.29
CA ARG A 176 7.05 -24.11 -7.11
C ARG A 176 6.26 -24.53 -5.87
N LYS A 177 6.97 -25.11 -4.91
CA LYS A 177 6.43 -25.64 -3.65
C LYS A 177 7.03 -24.94 -2.44
N ASP A 178 7.80 -23.88 -2.65
CA ASP A 178 8.35 -23.09 -1.55
C ASP A 178 7.24 -22.43 -0.73
N ARG A 179 7.56 -22.16 0.54
CA ARG A 179 6.58 -21.65 1.53
C ARG A 179 5.97 -20.31 1.12
N ALA A 180 6.77 -19.43 0.54
CA ALA A 180 6.29 -18.10 0.13
C ALA A 180 5.27 -18.21 -1.00
N THR A 181 5.59 -18.98 -2.07
CA THR A 181 4.67 -19.19 -3.20
C THR A 181 3.39 -19.92 -2.77
N ALA A 182 3.48 -20.91 -1.88
CA ALA A 182 2.31 -21.61 -1.37
C ALA A 182 1.39 -20.66 -0.57
N ALA A 183 1.96 -19.86 0.32
CA ALA A 183 1.21 -18.90 1.12
C ALA A 183 0.57 -17.79 0.27
N ALA A 184 1.28 -17.29 -0.75
CA ALA A 184 0.73 -16.29 -1.66
C ALA A 184 -0.43 -16.85 -2.52
N ARG A 185 -0.39 -18.13 -2.93
CA ARG A 185 -1.53 -18.79 -3.58
C ARG A 185 -2.74 -18.90 -2.66
N GLU A 186 -2.52 -19.29 -1.40
CA GLU A 186 -3.59 -19.34 -0.40
C GLU A 186 -4.23 -17.98 -0.19
N ALA A 187 -3.42 -16.93 -0.11
CA ALA A 187 -3.90 -15.56 0.02
C ALA A 187 -4.67 -15.07 -1.23
N ASP A 188 -4.21 -15.39 -2.44
CA ASP A 188 -4.91 -15.08 -3.69
C ASP A 188 -6.27 -15.82 -3.78
N GLU A 189 -6.33 -17.08 -3.34
CA GLU A 189 -7.57 -17.82 -3.27
C GLU A 189 -8.54 -17.22 -2.25
N LEU A 190 -8.04 -16.92 -1.03
CA LEU A 190 -8.83 -16.24 -0.01
C LEU A 190 -9.40 -14.93 -0.54
N ALA A 191 -8.57 -14.08 -1.17
CA ALA A 191 -9.02 -12.81 -1.72
C ALA A 191 -10.17 -12.98 -2.70
N ARG A 192 -10.07 -13.97 -3.60
CA ARG A 192 -11.10 -14.24 -4.64
C ARG A 192 -12.39 -14.85 -4.10
N THR A 193 -12.37 -15.42 -2.90
CA THR A 193 -13.51 -16.08 -2.27
C THR A 193 -14.15 -15.27 -1.15
N LEU A 194 -13.63 -14.05 -0.87
CA LEU A 194 -14.23 -13.16 0.13
C LEU A 194 -15.62 -12.68 -0.30
N ASP A 195 -16.58 -12.83 0.60
CA ASP A 195 -17.92 -12.30 0.40
C ASP A 195 -17.92 -10.76 0.36
N ASN A 196 -18.78 -10.19 -0.48
CA ASN A 196 -18.93 -8.74 -0.66
C ASN A 196 -17.61 -8.04 -1.04
N ALA A 197 -16.75 -8.71 -1.79
CA ALA A 197 -15.49 -8.20 -2.28
C ALA A 197 -15.44 -8.10 -3.80
N LEU A 198 -14.90 -6.99 -4.30
CA LEU A 198 -14.47 -6.85 -5.69
C LEU A 198 -12.95 -6.95 -5.73
N VAL A 199 -12.42 -7.92 -6.48
CA VAL A 199 -10.98 -8.17 -6.55
C VAL A 199 -10.44 -7.80 -7.92
N THR A 200 -9.37 -6.99 -7.93
CA THR A 200 -8.62 -6.64 -9.13
C THR A 200 -7.14 -6.95 -8.91
N ARG A 201 -6.51 -7.59 -9.89
CA ARG A 201 -5.08 -7.88 -9.89
C ARG A 201 -4.40 -7.09 -11.00
N LEU A 202 -3.32 -6.40 -10.67
CA LEU A 202 -2.62 -5.51 -11.57
C LEU A 202 -1.15 -5.92 -11.71
N PRO A 203 -0.57 -5.83 -12.92
CA PRO A 203 0.85 -6.12 -13.16
C PRO A 203 1.72 -4.90 -12.80
N LEU A 204 1.61 -4.41 -11.57
CA LEU A 204 2.39 -3.31 -11.01
C LEU A 204 3.31 -3.85 -9.90
N GLY A 205 4.57 -3.42 -9.88
CA GLY A 205 5.59 -4.02 -9.01
C GLY A 205 5.74 -5.52 -9.27
N ALA A 206 5.86 -6.33 -8.24
CA ALA A 206 5.82 -7.80 -8.35
C ALA A 206 4.38 -8.35 -8.38
N GLY A 207 3.39 -7.50 -8.68
CA GLY A 207 1.97 -7.82 -8.79
C GLY A 207 1.14 -7.31 -7.61
N LEU A 208 0.22 -6.41 -7.90
CA LEU A 208 -0.65 -5.75 -6.92
C LEU A 208 -2.02 -6.41 -6.89
N THR A 209 -2.53 -6.73 -5.69
CA THR A 209 -3.92 -7.17 -5.51
C THR A 209 -4.73 -6.11 -4.78
N LEU A 210 -5.84 -5.70 -5.38
CA LEU A 210 -6.82 -4.79 -4.80
C LEU A 210 -8.05 -5.58 -4.36
N ILE A 211 -8.50 -5.40 -3.13
CA ILE A 211 -9.70 -6.04 -2.57
C ILE A 211 -10.60 -4.93 -2.04
N THR A 212 -11.65 -4.59 -2.79
CA THR A 212 -12.58 -3.52 -2.43
C THR A 212 -13.82 -4.08 -1.78
N ARG A 213 -14.23 -3.51 -0.65
CA ARG A 213 -15.41 -3.91 0.10
C ARG A 213 -16.67 -3.28 -0.51
N LEU A 214 -17.62 -4.11 -0.96
CA LEU A 214 -18.92 -3.67 -1.51
C LEU A 214 -19.91 -3.25 -0.42
#